data_049de236378eed246bc2e61cebe0ce3d
#
_entry.id   049de236378eed246bc2e61cebe0ce3d
#
_cell.length_a   1.000
_cell.length_b   1.000
_cell.length_c   1.000
_cell.angle_alpha   90.00
_cell.angle_beta   90.00
_cell.angle_gamma   90.00
#
_symmetry.space_group_name_H-M   'P 1'
#
loop_
_entity.id
_entity.type
_entity.pdbx_description
1 polymer ?
#
loop_
_entity_poly.entity_id
_entity_poly.type
_entity_poly.pdbx_seq_one_letter_code
_entity_poly.pdbx_strand_id
1 'polypeptide(L)'
;MTNSPQIVISISGLEQQIHQLINQERQQYNLTLLTFDSKLSNIARQHSQDMAVRNFFSHKTPEGTTPTDRGNAAGYACRKNYGNYYTQGIAENIFMSHLYSSVTYYNGIPHYNWTSQIDIAKSIVMGWMSSPGHRQNILTATYDKEGIGVAVSQERNQVYITQNFC
;
A
#
# COMPACT_ATOMS: atom_id res chain seq x y z
N MET A 1 -33.51 11.77 1.76
CA MET A 1 -32.10 12.02 1.39
C MET A 1 -31.59 10.77 0.69
N THR A 2 -31.18 10.87 -0.54
CA THR A 2 -30.61 9.75 -1.29
C THR A 2 -29.25 9.42 -0.71
N ASN A 3 -29.03 8.14 -0.36
CA ASN A 3 -27.71 7.66 0.05
C ASN A 3 -26.72 7.95 -1.10
N SER A 4 -25.63 8.67 -0.84
CA SER A 4 -24.63 8.92 -1.88
C SER A 4 -24.10 7.57 -2.39
N PRO A 5 -23.96 7.38 -3.72
CA PRO A 5 -23.44 6.13 -4.26
C PRO A 5 -22.04 5.87 -3.70
N GLN A 6 -21.74 4.59 -3.47
CA GLN A 6 -20.41 4.17 -3.04
C GLN A 6 -19.34 4.67 -4.02
N ILE A 7 -18.21 5.15 -3.49
CA ILE A 7 -17.09 5.60 -4.32
C ILE A 7 -16.50 4.42 -5.13
N VAL A 8 -16.26 4.66 -6.40
CA VAL A 8 -15.53 3.72 -7.27
C VAL A 8 -14.04 4.07 -7.24
N ILE A 9 -13.23 3.16 -6.74
CA ILE A 9 -11.76 3.31 -6.69
C ILE A 9 -11.17 2.75 -7.98
N SER A 10 -10.40 3.58 -8.69
CA SER A 10 -9.49 3.11 -9.73
C SER A 10 -8.25 2.52 -9.07
N ILE A 11 -8.10 1.20 -9.08
CA ILE A 11 -6.98 0.49 -8.45
C ILE A 11 -5.65 1.04 -8.96
N SER A 12 -5.43 1.01 -10.27
CA SER A 12 -4.19 1.53 -10.88
C SER A 12 -4.01 3.03 -10.66
N GLY A 13 -5.11 3.80 -10.67
CA GLY A 13 -5.07 5.23 -10.38
C GLY A 13 -4.64 5.53 -8.96
N LEU A 14 -5.14 4.78 -7.97
CA LEU A 14 -4.73 4.93 -6.56
C LEU A 14 -3.27 4.51 -6.35
N GLU A 15 -2.84 3.41 -6.97
CA GLU A 15 -1.43 2.96 -6.93
C GLU A 15 -0.49 4.05 -7.45
N GLN A 16 -0.82 4.68 -8.58
CA GLN A 16 0.00 5.76 -9.16
C GLN A 16 -0.03 7.03 -8.31
N GLN A 17 -1.16 7.39 -7.73
CA GLN A 17 -1.25 8.54 -6.82
C GLN A 17 -0.39 8.35 -5.57
N ILE A 18 -0.41 7.15 -4.97
CA ILE A 18 0.44 6.83 -3.82
C ILE A 18 1.92 6.91 -4.23
N HIS A 19 2.31 6.31 -5.36
CA HIS A 19 3.68 6.37 -5.87
C HIS A 19 4.17 7.81 -6.04
N GLN A 20 3.36 8.68 -6.63
CA GLN A 20 3.71 10.09 -6.81
C GLN A 20 3.92 10.81 -5.47
N LEU A 21 3.02 10.57 -4.50
CA LEU A 21 3.14 11.18 -3.17
C LEU A 21 4.37 10.66 -2.40
N ILE A 22 4.68 9.36 -2.48
CA ILE A 22 5.90 8.78 -1.91
C ILE A 22 7.16 9.46 -2.50
N ASN A 23 7.20 9.65 -3.81
CA ASN A 23 8.33 10.31 -4.46
C ASN A 23 8.41 11.80 -4.11
N GLN A 24 7.29 12.48 -3.87
CA GLN A 24 7.30 13.84 -3.33
C GLN A 24 7.93 13.89 -1.92
N GLU A 25 7.58 12.95 -1.04
CA GLU A 25 8.23 12.84 0.27
C GLU A 25 9.74 12.60 0.12
N ARG A 26 10.16 11.64 -0.68
CA ARG A 26 11.59 11.37 -0.90
C ARG A 26 12.34 12.58 -1.44
N GLN A 27 11.73 13.35 -2.34
CA GLN A 27 12.32 14.58 -2.88
C GLN A 27 12.56 15.64 -1.80
N GLN A 28 11.63 15.78 -0.83
CA GLN A 28 11.81 16.71 0.31
C GLN A 28 13.02 16.35 1.19
N TYR A 29 13.42 15.07 1.20
CA TYR A 29 14.61 14.57 1.91
C TYR A 29 15.83 14.43 1.01
N ASN A 30 15.82 15.01 -0.20
CA ASN A 30 16.92 14.95 -1.19
C ASN A 30 17.32 13.50 -1.55
N LEU A 31 16.38 12.57 -1.58
CA LEU A 31 16.59 11.18 -1.96
C LEU A 31 16.28 10.96 -3.43
N THR A 32 16.96 9.99 -4.04
CA THR A 32 16.64 9.51 -5.39
C THR A 32 15.20 8.99 -5.44
N LEU A 33 14.47 9.36 -6.50
CA LEU A 33 13.11 8.89 -6.69
C LEU A 33 13.08 7.37 -6.94
N LEU A 34 12.05 6.71 -6.42
CA LEU A 34 11.81 5.29 -6.68
C LEU A 34 11.19 5.12 -8.08
N THR A 35 11.64 4.10 -8.79
CA THR A 35 10.98 3.66 -10.02
C THR A 35 9.81 2.74 -9.68
N PHE A 36 8.64 2.97 -10.30
CA PHE A 36 7.51 2.06 -10.17
C PHE A 36 7.79 0.75 -10.92
N ASP A 37 7.87 -0.35 -10.18
CA ASP A 37 8.14 -1.69 -10.73
C ASP A 37 6.84 -2.50 -10.79
N SER A 38 6.38 -2.80 -12.00
CA SER A 38 5.11 -3.49 -12.24
C SER A 38 5.07 -4.90 -11.68
N LYS A 39 6.21 -5.61 -11.67
CA LYS A 39 6.30 -6.97 -11.12
C LYS A 39 6.21 -6.94 -9.61
N LEU A 40 6.91 -6.00 -8.99
CA LEU A 40 6.84 -5.77 -7.54
C LEU A 40 5.44 -5.30 -7.12
N SER A 41 4.79 -4.47 -7.94
CA SER A 41 3.39 -4.04 -7.74
C SER A 41 2.41 -5.22 -7.82
N ASN A 42 2.59 -6.16 -8.74
CA ASN A 42 1.76 -7.35 -8.81
C ASN A 42 1.87 -8.22 -7.55
N ILE A 43 3.08 -8.39 -7.01
CA ILE A 43 3.32 -9.11 -5.75
C ILE A 43 2.60 -8.39 -4.59
N ALA A 44 2.72 -7.07 -4.51
CA ALA A 44 2.05 -6.24 -3.52
C ALA A 44 0.52 -6.36 -3.63
N ARG A 45 -0.02 -6.29 -4.85
CA ARG A 45 -1.48 -6.39 -5.10
C ARG A 45 -2.04 -7.74 -4.70
N GLN A 46 -1.33 -8.83 -4.98
CA GLN A 46 -1.75 -10.17 -4.54
C GLN A 46 -1.83 -10.26 -3.01
N HIS A 47 -0.89 -9.65 -2.27
CA HIS A 47 -0.95 -9.63 -0.82
C HIS A 47 -2.11 -8.76 -0.29
N SER A 48 -2.35 -7.59 -0.88
CA SER A 48 -3.50 -6.76 -0.56
C SER A 48 -4.83 -7.47 -0.83
N GLN A 49 -4.93 -8.21 -1.93
CA GLN A 49 -6.10 -9.03 -2.25
C GLN A 49 -6.30 -10.15 -1.24
N ASP A 50 -5.20 -10.82 -0.85
CA ASP A 50 -5.23 -11.88 0.17
C ASP A 50 -5.73 -11.35 1.52
N MET A 51 -5.20 -10.22 1.98
CA MET A 51 -5.68 -9.54 3.19
C MET A 51 -7.16 -9.17 3.08
N ALA A 52 -7.60 -8.63 1.94
CA ALA A 52 -8.98 -8.23 1.72
C ALA A 52 -9.94 -9.42 1.66
N VAL A 53 -9.57 -10.52 1.03
CA VAL A 53 -10.45 -11.70 0.88
C VAL A 53 -10.52 -12.51 2.18
N ARG A 54 -9.38 -12.77 2.80
CA ARG A 54 -9.32 -13.61 4.02
C ARG A 54 -9.47 -12.83 5.32
N ASN A 55 -9.68 -11.50 5.23
CA ASN A 55 -9.92 -10.61 6.36
C ASN A 55 -8.82 -10.70 7.45
N PHE A 56 -7.57 -10.50 7.05
CA PHE A 56 -6.45 -10.31 7.97
C PHE A 56 -5.64 -9.05 7.61
N PHE A 57 -4.81 -8.59 8.54
CA PHE A 57 -3.93 -7.45 8.34
C PHE A 57 -2.58 -7.75 8.97
N SER A 58 -1.62 -8.18 8.16
CA SER A 58 -0.28 -8.60 8.61
C SER A 58 0.69 -8.63 7.43
N HIS A 59 1.98 -8.41 7.70
CA HIS A 59 3.07 -8.62 6.73
C HIS A 59 3.21 -10.08 6.29
N LYS A 60 2.86 -11.02 7.16
CA LYS A 60 2.88 -12.46 6.86
C LYS A 60 1.47 -12.95 6.56
N THR A 61 1.37 -13.86 5.61
CA THR A 61 0.12 -14.59 5.40
C THR A 61 -0.20 -15.47 6.62
N PRO A 62 -1.43 -15.95 6.80
CA PRO A 62 -1.76 -16.90 7.85
C PRO A 62 -0.87 -18.18 7.87
N GLU A 63 -0.31 -18.56 6.71
CA GLU A 63 0.64 -19.66 6.55
C GLU A 63 2.09 -19.28 6.91
N GLY A 64 2.33 -18.00 7.23
CA GLY A 64 3.66 -17.49 7.61
C GLY A 64 4.53 -17.00 6.46
N THR A 65 4.00 -16.92 5.22
CA THR A 65 4.73 -16.44 4.04
C THR A 65 5.10 -14.96 4.18
N THR A 66 6.38 -14.65 4.10
CA THR A 66 6.93 -13.28 4.20
C THR A 66 6.88 -12.52 2.87
N PRO A 67 7.08 -11.18 2.86
CA PRO A 67 7.23 -10.40 1.62
C PRO A 67 8.32 -10.96 0.70
N THR A 68 9.46 -11.35 1.25
CA THR A 68 10.56 -11.95 0.49
C THR A 68 10.18 -13.30 -0.12
N ASP A 69 9.46 -14.15 0.64
CA ASP A 69 8.97 -15.43 0.12
C ASP A 69 7.99 -15.23 -1.04
N ARG A 70 7.09 -14.27 -0.94
CA ARG A 70 6.17 -13.91 -2.03
C ARG A 70 6.93 -13.45 -3.28
N GLY A 71 7.97 -12.63 -3.08
CA GLY A 71 8.87 -12.21 -4.17
C GLY A 71 9.55 -13.39 -4.84
N ASN A 72 10.19 -14.26 -4.06
CA ASN A 72 10.88 -15.45 -4.54
C ASN A 72 9.93 -16.38 -5.32
N ALA A 73 8.74 -16.63 -4.78
CA ALA A 73 7.72 -17.45 -5.46
C ALA A 73 7.27 -16.86 -6.80
N ALA A 74 7.27 -15.52 -6.92
CA ALA A 74 6.98 -14.81 -8.17
C ALA A 74 8.20 -14.69 -9.10
N GLY A 75 9.35 -15.27 -8.74
CA GLY A 75 10.61 -15.12 -9.48
C GLY A 75 11.15 -13.68 -9.45
N TYR A 76 10.95 -12.97 -8.35
CA TYR A 76 11.48 -11.63 -8.09
C TYR A 76 12.47 -11.69 -6.93
N ALA A 77 13.74 -11.85 -7.23
CA ALA A 77 14.78 -11.82 -6.22
C ALA A 77 15.30 -10.38 -6.07
N CYS A 78 14.97 -9.75 -4.95
CA CYS A 78 15.56 -8.46 -4.60
C CYS A 78 16.92 -8.71 -3.95
N ARG A 79 18.00 -8.45 -4.69
CA ARG A 79 19.38 -8.52 -4.20
C ARG A 79 20.18 -7.35 -4.75
N LYS A 80 20.84 -6.62 -3.86
CA LYS A 80 21.70 -5.49 -4.22
C LYS A 80 23.10 -5.71 -3.67
N ASN A 81 24.10 -5.57 -4.54
CA ASN A 81 25.53 -5.71 -4.20
C ASN A 81 26.14 -4.34 -3.94
N TYR A 82 26.93 -4.25 -2.88
CA TYR A 82 27.66 -3.03 -2.46
C TYR A 82 29.16 -3.30 -2.33
N GLY A 83 29.71 -4.06 -3.29
CA GLY A 83 31.13 -4.45 -3.29
C GLY A 83 31.40 -5.63 -2.36
N ASN A 84 31.70 -5.33 -1.10
CA ASN A 84 32.08 -6.33 -0.09
C ASN A 84 30.89 -6.89 0.72
N TYR A 85 29.68 -6.38 0.51
CA TYR A 85 28.46 -6.93 1.10
C TYR A 85 27.27 -6.82 0.13
N TYR A 86 26.20 -7.50 0.43
CA TYR A 86 24.92 -7.39 -0.30
C TYR A 86 23.75 -7.33 0.66
N THR A 87 22.65 -6.75 0.19
CA THR A 87 21.34 -6.85 0.83
C THR A 87 20.45 -7.76 0.01
N GLN A 88 19.57 -8.49 0.68
CA GLN A 88 18.59 -9.37 0.05
C GLN A 88 17.27 -9.29 0.79
N GLY A 89 16.17 -9.31 0.04
CA GLY A 89 14.83 -9.33 0.56
C GLY A 89 14.04 -8.09 0.19
N ILE A 90 12.73 -8.22 0.30
CA ILE A 90 11.75 -7.17 0.04
C ILE A 90 11.35 -6.55 1.38
N ALA A 91 11.51 -5.22 1.49
CA ALA A 91 10.91 -4.47 2.59
C ALA A 91 9.47 -4.10 2.26
N GLU A 92 8.63 -3.96 3.27
CA GLU A 92 7.21 -3.78 3.06
C GLU A 92 6.59 -2.81 4.06
N ASN A 93 5.71 -1.95 3.55
CA ASN A 93 4.71 -1.21 4.30
C ASN A 93 3.32 -1.74 3.93
N ILE A 94 2.43 -1.82 4.92
CA ILE A 94 1.01 -2.12 4.69
C ILE A 94 0.13 -1.05 5.32
N PHE A 95 -1.05 -0.85 4.75
CA PHE A 95 -2.07 0.06 5.27
C PHE A 95 -3.47 -0.51 5.03
N MET A 96 -4.37 -0.22 5.95
CA MET A 96 -5.78 -0.53 5.79
C MET A 96 -6.61 0.64 6.32
N SER A 97 -7.64 1.02 5.59
CA SER A 97 -8.55 2.09 5.96
C SER A 97 -9.96 1.80 5.45
N HIS A 98 -10.94 2.53 6.00
CA HIS A 98 -12.27 2.59 5.42
C HIS A 98 -12.29 3.53 4.22
N LEU A 99 -13.24 3.29 3.30
CA LEU A 99 -13.50 4.15 2.15
C LEU A 99 -14.33 5.40 2.51
N TYR A 100 -14.61 5.58 3.79
CA TYR A 100 -15.42 6.69 4.32
C TYR A 100 -14.78 7.30 5.56
N SER A 101 -15.02 8.58 5.79
CA SER A 101 -14.55 9.32 6.95
C SER A 101 -15.51 9.21 8.14
N SER A 102 -16.80 9.01 7.89
CA SER A 102 -17.83 8.85 8.91
C SER A 102 -19.04 8.11 8.38
N VAL A 103 -19.81 7.50 9.28
CA VAL A 103 -21.12 6.92 8.99
C VAL A 103 -22.14 7.40 10.01
N THR A 104 -23.31 7.82 9.53
CA THR A 104 -24.43 8.27 10.38
C THR A 104 -25.64 7.36 10.11
N TYR A 105 -26.35 6.98 11.15
CA TYR A 105 -27.51 6.12 11.01
C TYR A 105 -28.81 6.93 11.14
N TYR A 106 -29.70 6.83 10.14
CA TYR A 106 -31.06 7.37 10.17
C TYR A 106 -32.04 6.23 10.06
N ASN A 107 -32.85 6.02 11.07
CA ASN A 107 -33.81 4.89 11.14
C ASN A 107 -33.15 3.51 10.88
N GLY A 108 -31.93 3.31 11.41
CA GLY A 108 -31.17 2.08 11.21
C GLY A 108 -30.49 1.93 9.85
N ILE A 109 -30.62 2.91 8.95
CA ILE A 109 -30.00 2.91 7.62
C ILE A 109 -28.68 3.68 7.69
N PRO A 110 -27.52 3.10 7.28
CA PRO A 110 -26.25 3.78 7.28
C PRO A 110 -26.17 4.79 6.12
N HIS A 111 -25.66 5.98 6.43
CA HIS A 111 -25.31 7.03 5.48
C HIS A 111 -23.83 7.31 5.59
N TYR A 112 -23.08 7.01 4.53
CA TYR A 112 -21.62 7.14 4.49
C TYR A 112 -21.20 8.49 3.95
N ASN A 113 -20.22 9.11 4.60
CA ASN A 113 -19.46 10.22 4.06
C ASN A 113 -18.20 9.66 3.37
N TRP A 114 -18.30 9.37 2.07
CA TRP A 114 -17.24 8.73 1.30
C TRP A 114 -16.03 9.65 1.15
N THR A 115 -14.84 9.07 1.29
CA THR A 115 -13.56 9.77 1.12
C THR A 115 -13.15 9.71 -0.36
N SER A 116 -12.69 10.84 -0.93
CA SER A 116 -12.21 10.83 -2.30
C SER A 116 -10.94 9.98 -2.46
N GLN A 117 -10.70 9.44 -3.67
CA GLN A 117 -9.53 8.59 -3.94
C GLN A 117 -8.21 9.32 -3.61
N ILE A 118 -8.10 10.60 -3.96
CA ILE A 118 -6.89 11.38 -3.66
C ILE A 118 -6.69 11.61 -2.15
N ASP A 119 -7.77 11.78 -1.38
CA ASP A 119 -7.67 11.94 0.06
C ASP A 119 -7.33 10.60 0.74
N ILE A 120 -7.79 9.48 0.19
CA ILE A 120 -7.33 8.14 0.60
C ILE A 120 -5.81 8.02 0.38
N ALA A 121 -5.31 8.36 -0.82
CA ALA A 121 -3.87 8.32 -1.11
C ALA A 121 -3.05 9.19 -0.15
N LYS A 122 -3.49 10.42 0.11
CA LYS A 122 -2.84 11.33 1.08
C LYS A 122 -2.83 10.76 2.49
N SER A 123 -3.95 10.21 2.95
CA SER A 123 -4.07 9.62 4.29
C SER A 123 -3.12 8.44 4.48
N ILE A 124 -2.96 7.59 3.45
CA ILE A 124 -2.03 6.46 3.47
C ILE A 124 -0.59 6.95 3.65
N VAL A 125 -0.15 7.88 2.79
CA VAL A 125 1.23 8.38 2.82
C VAL A 125 1.50 9.14 4.11
N MET A 126 0.58 9.99 4.57
CA MET A 126 0.68 10.66 5.87
C MET A 126 0.77 9.65 7.03
N GLY A 127 -0.04 8.61 7.02
CA GLY A 127 -0.02 7.55 8.04
C GLY A 127 1.31 6.82 8.07
N TRP A 128 1.86 6.44 6.92
CA TRP A 128 3.18 5.84 6.84
C TRP A 128 4.30 6.79 7.29
N MET A 129 4.28 8.05 6.86
CA MET A 129 5.29 9.05 7.25
C MET A 129 5.22 9.42 8.74
N SER A 130 4.07 9.24 9.38
CA SER A 130 3.90 9.46 10.83
C SER A 130 4.33 8.26 11.67
N SER A 131 4.54 7.09 11.06
CA SER A 131 4.97 5.86 11.74
C SER A 131 6.48 5.63 11.52
N PRO A 132 7.30 5.56 12.59
CA PRO A 132 8.76 5.49 12.44
C PRO A 132 9.25 4.36 11.55
N GLY A 133 8.71 3.14 11.68
CA GLY A 133 9.11 2.00 10.87
C GLY A 133 8.73 2.12 9.39
N HIS A 134 7.51 2.54 9.10
CA HIS A 134 7.07 2.76 7.72
C HIS A 134 7.83 3.91 7.06
N ARG A 135 8.03 5.02 7.79
CA ARG A 135 8.81 6.16 7.33
C ARG A 135 10.25 5.76 7.02
N GLN A 136 10.87 4.94 7.85
CA GLN A 136 12.23 4.44 7.61
C GLN A 136 12.32 3.71 6.27
N ASN A 137 11.37 2.84 5.94
CA ASN A 137 11.32 2.17 4.64
C ASN A 137 11.23 3.19 3.48
N ILE A 138 10.31 4.17 3.57
CA ILE A 138 10.13 5.19 2.54
C ILE A 138 11.40 6.01 2.33
N LEU A 139 12.15 6.33 3.40
CA LEU A 139 13.32 7.19 3.36
C LEU A 139 14.65 6.42 3.27
N THR A 140 14.63 5.10 3.08
CA THR A 140 15.85 4.31 2.87
C THR A 140 16.46 4.66 1.51
N ALA A 141 17.69 5.18 1.54
CA ALA A 141 18.38 5.71 0.35
C ALA A 141 18.81 4.60 -0.63
N THR A 142 18.97 3.37 -0.16
CA THR A 142 19.41 2.24 -0.97
C THR A 142 18.31 1.58 -1.80
N TYR A 143 17.04 1.92 -1.57
CA TYR A 143 15.97 1.47 -2.45
C TYR A 143 15.89 2.36 -3.68
N ASP A 144 15.72 1.75 -4.85
CA ASP A 144 15.56 2.43 -6.13
C ASP A 144 14.25 2.04 -6.84
N LYS A 145 13.55 1.03 -6.32
CA LYS A 145 12.28 0.54 -6.86
C LYS A 145 11.23 0.37 -5.78
N GLU A 146 9.99 0.61 -6.16
CA GLU A 146 8.84 0.22 -5.37
C GLU A 146 7.73 -0.38 -6.23
N GLY A 147 6.93 -1.22 -5.61
CA GLY A 147 5.67 -1.69 -6.16
C GLY A 147 4.55 -1.45 -5.16
N ILE A 148 3.47 -0.83 -5.62
CA ILE A 148 2.28 -0.56 -4.81
C ILE A 148 1.14 -1.43 -5.32
N GLY A 149 0.47 -2.11 -4.42
CA GLY A 149 -0.68 -2.95 -4.72
C GLY A 149 -1.87 -2.59 -3.85
N VAL A 150 -3.01 -2.35 -4.48
CA VAL A 150 -4.26 -1.97 -3.84
C VAL A 150 -5.31 -3.05 -4.03
N ALA A 151 -6.09 -3.34 -3.00
CA ALA A 151 -7.30 -4.14 -3.05
C ALA A 151 -8.43 -3.50 -2.24
N VAL A 152 -9.67 -3.68 -2.69
CA VAL A 152 -10.87 -3.14 -2.05
C VAL A 152 -11.80 -4.28 -1.63
N SER A 153 -12.22 -4.26 -0.37
CA SER A 153 -13.33 -5.07 0.11
C SER A 153 -14.61 -4.24 0.06
N GLN A 154 -15.46 -4.50 -0.93
CA GLN A 154 -16.76 -3.82 -1.07
C GLN A 154 -17.69 -4.13 0.10
N GLU A 155 -17.66 -5.38 0.58
CA GLU A 155 -18.49 -5.83 1.70
C GLU A 155 -18.20 -5.06 2.99
N ARG A 156 -16.91 -4.78 3.25
CA ARG A 156 -16.48 -4.05 4.46
C ARG A 156 -16.24 -2.57 4.23
N ASN A 157 -16.39 -2.07 3.01
CA ASN A 157 -16.04 -0.69 2.63
C ASN A 157 -14.60 -0.34 3.06
N GLN A 158 -13.66 -1.25 2.81
CA GLN A 158 -12.26 -1.11 3.21
C GLN A 158 -11.32 -1.20 2.00
N VAL A 159 -10.22 -0.49 2.10
CA VAL A 159 -9.10 -0.56 1.16
C VAL A 159 -7.86 -1.09 1.88
N TYR A 160 -7.16 -2.01 1.24
CA TYR A 160 -5.90 -2.62 1.69
C TYR A 160 -4.80 -2.24 0.72
N ILE A 161 -3.68 -1.80 1.26
CA ILE A 161 -2.55 -1.35 0.47
C ILE A 161 -1.29 -2.04 0.96
N THR A 162 -0.49 -2.52 0.02
CA THR A 162 0.85 -3.04 0.23
C THR A 162 1.81 -2.23 -0.61
N GLN A 163 2.92 -1.79 -0.01
CA GLN A 163 4.05 -1.15 -0.68
C GLN A 163 5.27 -2.02 -0.44
N ASN A 164 5.86 -2.53 -1.51
CA ASN A 164 7.07 -3.32 -1.51
C ASN A 164 8.24 -2.51 -2.05
N PHE A 165 9.41 -2.65 -1.43
CA PHE A 165 10.64 -1.95 -1.83
C PHE A 165 11.75 -2.94 -2.18
N CYS A 166 12.50 -2.54 -3.16
CA CYS A 166 13.77 -3.19 -3.52
C CYS A 166 14.90 -2.18 -3.80
#